data_a256de82981b42f0f5992693734c5626
#
_entry.id   a256de82981b42f0f5992693734c5626
#
_cell.length_a   1.000
_cell.length_b   1.000
_cell.length_c   1.000
_cell.angle_alpha   90.00
_cell.angle_beta   90.00
_cell.angle_gamma   90.00
#
_symmetry.space_group_name_H-M   'P 1'
#
loop_
_entity.id
_entity.type
_entity.pdbx_description
1 polymer ?
#
loop_
_entity_poly.entity_id
_entity_poly.type
_entity_poly.pdbx_seq_one_letter_code
_entity_poly.pdbx_strand_id
1 'polypeptide(L)'
;AFDGACLLGDWVEATEIKAWDQVQYQLEINGQVRQAGDTSLLIFSIAELLLDISQSFSLQPGDVVMTGTPAGVGALQPNDQLKMTLKGQSQDFVWSTCVKA
;
A
#
# COMPACT_ATOMS: atom_id res chain seq x y z
N ALA A 1 9.61 8.10 15.58
CA ALA A 1 8.78 8.53 14.46
C ALA A 1 8.72 10.05 14.42
N PHE A 2 8.47 10.61 13.25
CA PHE A 2 8.39 12.05 13.01
C PHE A 2 7.14 12.33 12.16
N ASP A 3 6.71 13.59 12.14
CA ASP A 3 5.54 14.01 11.36
C ASP A 3 5.75 13.66 9.89
N GLY A 4 4.74 13.04 9.27
CA GLY A 4 4.81 12.60 7.88
C GLY A 4 5.64 11.34 7.64
N ALA A 5 6.04 10.62 8.71
CA ALA A 5 6.80 9.38 8.56
C ALA A 5 5.98 8.27 7.88
N CYS A 6 4.67 8.31 8.04
CA CYS A 6 3.76 7.37 7.37
C CYS A 6 2.61 8.16 6.77
N LEU A 7 2.56 8.19 5.43
CA LEU A 7 1.51 8.87 4.70
C LEU A 7 0.42 7.88 4.35
N LEU A 8 -0.83 8.21 4.70
CA LEU A 8 -1.99 7.40 4.35
C LEU A 8 -2.81 8.13 3.30
N GLY A 9 -3.19 7.41 2.24
CA GLY A 9 -4.12 7.90 1.23
C GLY A 9 -5.57 7.73 1.67
N ASP A 10 -6.48 8.06 0.77
CA ASP A 10 -7.91 7.86 1.00
C ASP A 10 -8.20 6.37 1.18
N TRP A 11 -9.17 6.07 2.03
CA TRP A 11 -9.55 4.70 2.34
C TRP A 11 -10.37 4.10 1.19
N VAL A 12 -10.11 2.83 0.92
CA VAL A 12 -10.88 2.01 -0.02
C VAL A 12 -11.64 0.97 0.79
N GLU A 13 -12.95 0.86 0.56
CA GLU A 13 -13.74 -0.17 1.23
C GLU A 13 -13.26 -1.56 0.82
N ALA A 14 -13.10 -2.45 1.79
CA ALA A 14 -12.60 -3.79 1.53
C ALA A 14 -13.46 -4.55 0.52
N THR A 15 -14.75 -4.26 0.49
CA THR A 15 -15.71 -4.90 -0.44
C THR A 15 -15.57 -4.45 -1.89
N GLU A 16 -14.85 -3.36 -2.15
CA GLU A 16 -14.60 -2.88 -3.51
C GLU A 16 -13.54 -3.71 -4.25
N ILE A 17 -12.81 -4.56 -3.53
CA ILE A 17 -11.83 -5.47 -4.09
C ILE A 17 -12.29 -6.89 -3.80
N LYS A 18 -12.54 -7.66 -4.87
CA LYS A 18 -13.11 -9.01 -4.74
C LYS A 18 -12.08 -10.02 -4.23
N ALA A 19 -10.85 -9.93 -4.69
CA ALA A 19 -9.79 -10.88 -4.35
C ALA A 19 -8.54 -10.13 -3.90
N TRP A 20 -8.35 -10.01 -2.58
CA TRP A 20 -7.22 -9.30 -1.99
C TRP A 20 -5.87 -10.01 -2.21
N ASP A 21 -5.88 -11.29 -2.50
CA ASP A 21 -4.68 -12.06 -2.83
C ASP A 21 -4.33 -12.04 -4.33
N GLN A 22 -5.06 -11.22 -5.11
CA GLN A 22 -4.82 -11.01 -6.54
C GLN A 22 -4.80 -9.52 -6.89
N VAL A 23 -4.17 -8.72 -6.06
CA VAL A 23 -4.08 -7.27 -6.23
C VAL A 23 -2.66 -6.89 -6.63
N GLN A 24 -2.54 -6.05 -7.64
CA GLN A 24 -1.28 -5.44 -8.05
C GLN A 24 -1.27 -3.98 -7.62
N TYR A 25 -0.11 -3.48 -7.25
CA TYR A 25 0.06 -2.09 -6.87
C TYR A 25 1.42 -1.60 -7.30
N GLN A 26 1.54 -0.29 -7.47
CA GLN A 26 2.80 0.30 -7.87
C GLN A 26 2.95 1.72 -7.35
N LEU A 27 4.21 2.13 -7.23
CA LEU A 27 4.62 3.49 -6.95
C LEU A 27 5.39 4.01 -8.15
N GLU A 28 4.97 5.15 -8.68
CA GLU A 28 5.70 5.90 -9.69
C GLU A 28 6.28 7.16 -9.08
N ILE A 29 7.51 7.47 -9.45
CA ILE A 29 8.16 8.72 -9.07
C ILE A 29 8.54 9.44 -10.36
N ASN A 30 8.00 10.65 -10.54
CA ASN A 30 8.20 11.45 -11.73
C ASN A 30 7.87 10.70 -13.03
N GLY A 31 6.80 9.91 -12.99
CA GLY A 31 6.32 9.15 -14.16
C GLY A 31 7.02 7.82 -14.40
N GLN A 32 7.96 7.43 -13.56
CA GLN A 32 8.67 6.16 -13.69
C GLN A 32 8.31 5.22 -12.55
N VAL A 33 8.02 3.96 -12.89
CA VAL A 33 7.71 2.95 -11.88
C VAL A 33 8.95 2.69 -11.03
N ARG A 34 8.83 2.92 -9.74
CA ARG A 34 9.89 2.68 -8.75
C ARG A 34 9.70 1.39 -7.99
N GLN A 35 8.45 1.09 -7.62
CA GLN A 35 8.10 -0.14 -6.93
C GLN A 35 6.86 -0.72 -7.57
N ALA A 36 6.81 -2.06 -7.69
CA ALA A 36 5.65 -2.78 -8.18
C ALA A 36 5.47 -4.03 -7.33
N GLY A 37 4.28 -4.24 -6.82
CA GLY A 37 3.97 -5.39 -5.98
C GLY A 37 2.74 -6.15 -6.46
N ASP A 38 2.64 -7.39 -6.01
CA ASP A 38 1.54 -8.28 -6.32
C ASP A 38 1.26 -9.13 -5.08
N THR A 39 0.05 -9.02 -4.55
CA THR A 39 -0.30 -9.72 -3.31
C THR A 39 -0.33 -11.24 -3.48
N SER A 40 -0.43 -11.75 -4.72
CA SER A 40 -0.34 -13.19 -4.98
C SER A 40 1.04 -13.77 -4.67
N LEU A 41 2.06 -12.91 -4.58
CA LEU A 41 3.43 -13.31 -4.28
C LEU A 41 3.77 -13.28 -2.78
N LEU A 42 2.81 -12.89 -1.93
CA LEU A 42 3.00 -12.94 -0.49
C LEU A 42 3.11 -14.39 -0.02
N ILE A 43 4.03 -14.65 0.91
CA ILE A 43 4.19 -15.97 1.54
C ILE A 43 2.92 -16.32 2.31
N PHE A 44 2.38 -15.36 3.04
CA PHE A 44 1.10 -15.47 3.72
C PHE A 44 0.11 -14.49 3.13
N SER A 45 -1.12 -14.91 2.89
CA SER A 45 -2.16 -14.02 2.39
C SER A 45 -2.47 -12.91 3.41
N ILE A 46 -3.10 -11.84 2.95
CA ILE A 46 -3.53 -10.75 3.85
C ILE A 46 -4.47 -11.29 4.93
N ALA A 47 -5.39 -12.18 4.57
CA ALA A 47 -6.31 -12.79 5.54
C ALA A 47 -5.56 -13.61 6.60
N GLU A 48 -4.54 -14.39 6.20
CA GLU A 48 -3.72 -15.14 7.12
C GLU A 48 -2.92 -14.24 8.07
N LEU A 49 -2.36 -13.14 7.55
CA LEU A 49 -1.63 -12.18 8.36
C LEU A 49 -2.53 -11.52 9.41
N LEU A 50 -3.74 -11.11 9.01
CA LEU A 50 -4.70 -10.51 9.93
C LEU A 50 -5.15 -11.49 11.01
N LEU A 51 -5.38 -12.73 10.64
CA LEU A 51 -5.75 -13.77 11.60
C LEU A 51 -4.63 -14.01 12.63
N ASP A 52 -3.41 -14.11 12.17
CA ASP A 52 -2.24 -14.33 13.04
C ASP A 52 -2.06 -13.17 14.02
N ILE A 53 -2.13 -11.94 13.53
CA ILE A 53 -2.01 -10.75 14.37
C ILE A 53 -3.14 -10.67 15.39
N SER A 54 -4.38 -11.01 14.99
CA SER A 54 -5.53 -10.93 15.88
C SER A 54 -5.50 -11.95 17.01
N GLN A 55 -4.69 -12.99 16.89
CA GLN A 55 -4.49 -13.97 17.97
C GLN A 55 -3.63 -13.41 19.12
N SER A 56 -2.77 -12.43 18.84
CA SER A 56 -1.87 -11.83 19.83
C SER A 56 -2.30 -10.41 20.24
N PHE A 57 -3.04 -9.72 19.38
CA PHE A 57 -3.47 -8.33 19.58
C PHE A 57 -4.93 -8.17 19.22
N SER A 58 -5.65 -7.35 19.98
CA SER A 58 -7.02 -6.98 19.63
C SER A 58 -7.00 -5.85 18.59
N LEU A 59 -7.40 -6.18 17.36
CA LEU A 59 -7.49 -5.20 16.28
C LEU A 59 -8.73 -4.33 16.48
N GLN A 60 -8.55 -3.02 16.37
CA GLN A 60 -9.59 -2.02 16.54
C GLN A 60 -9.81 -1.26 15.22
N PRO A 61 -11.01 -0.69 14.99
CA PRO A 61 -11.19 0.21 13.85
C PRO A 61 -10.16 1.34 13.86
N GLY A 62 -9.55 1.58 12.69
CA GLY A 62 -8.49 2.57 12.55
C GLY A 62 -7.08 2.02 12.69
N ASP A 63 -6.92 0.77 13.14
CA ASP A 63 -5.60 0.14 13.18
C ASP A 63 -5.07 -0.08 11.77
N VAL A 64 -3.76 0.09 11.60
CA VAL A 64 -3.07 -0.09 10.33
C VAL A 64 -2.09 -1.24 10.45
N VAL A 65 -2.18 -2.17 9.51
CA VAL A 65 -1.25 -3.31 9.43
C VAL A 65 -0.34 -3.11 8.23
N MET A 66 0.96 -3.05 8.49
CA MET A 66 1.98 -2.95 7.45
C MET A 66 2.30 -4.36 6.95
N THR A 67 2.03 -4.61 5.68
CA THR A 67 2.17 -5.96 5.10
C THR A 67 3.49 -6.18 4.36
N GLY A 68 4.37 -5.20 4.39
CA GLY A 68 5.66 -5.25 3.71
C GLY A 68 5.71 -4.37 2.47
N THR A 69 6.89 -4.27 1.88
CA THR A 69 7.11 -3.42 0.71
C THR A 69 7.91 -4.17 -0.35
N PRO A 70 7.61 -3.98 -1.64
CA PRO A 70 8.38 -4.61 -2.72
C PRO A 70 9.77 -3.95 -2.89
N ALA A 71 10.60 -4.56 -3.72
CA ALA A 71 11.91 -4.01 -4.06
C ALA A 71 11.79 -2.61 -4.68
N GLY A 72 12.82 -1.81 -4.57
CA GLY A 72 12.86 -0.45 -5.13
C GLY A 72 12.78 0.66 -4.10
N VAL A 73 12.92 0.33 -2.82
CA VAL A 73 12.99 1.33 -1.75
C VAL A 73 14.21 2.22 -1.99
N GLY A 74 14.03 3.52 -1.86
CA GLY A 74 15.10 4.49 -2.02
C GLY A 74 14.70 5.86 -1.48
N ALA A 75 15.66 6.77 -1.46
CA ALA A 75 15.44 8.12 -0.97
C ALA A 75 14.57 8.92 -1.94
N LEU A 76 13.71 9.76 -1.37
CA LEU A 76 12.94 10.74 -2.12
C LEU A 76 13.68 12.07 -2.13
N GLN A 77 13.52 12.81 -3.22
CA GLN A 77 14.09 14.14 -3.38
C GLN A 77 13.00 15.20 -3.27
N PRO A 78 13.34 16.43 -2.86
CA PRO A 78 12.37 17.53 -2.90
C PRO A 78 11.75 17.68 -4.28
N ASN A 79 10.45 17.95 -4.31
CA ASN A 79 9.64 18.13 -5.53
C ASN A 79 9.37 16.86 -6.32
N ASP A 80 9.76 15.68 -5.85
CA ASP A 80 9.36 14.43 -6.50
C ASP A 80 7.84 14.30 -6.53
N GLN A 81 7.32 13.89 -7.69
CA GLN A 81 5.90 13.65 -7.91
C GLN A 81 5.64 12.16 -7.70
N LEU A 82 4.82 11.83 -6.71
CA LEU A 82 4.51 10.44 -6.38
C LEU A 82 3.12 10.10 -6.89
N LYS A 83 2.99 8.94 -7.52
CA LYS A 83 1.70 8.40 -7.94
C LYS A 83 1.62 6.95 -7.49
N MET A 84 0.64 6.63 -6.65
CA MET A 84 0.37 5.29 -6.17
C MET A 84 -0.87 4.75 -6.87
N THR A 85 -0.79 3.54 -7.39
CA THR A 85 -1.91 2.87 -8.04
C THR A 85 -2.14 1.51 -7.38
N LEU A 86 -3.39 1.24 -7.02
CA LEU A 86 -3.85 -0.07 -6.56
C LEU A 86 -4.80 -0.60 -7.63
N LYS A 87 -4.42 -1.70 -8.27
CA LYS A 87 -5.21 -2.31 -9.35
C LYS A 87 -6.14 -3.36 -8.77
N GLY A 88 -7.43 -3.02 -8.67
CA GLY A 88 -8.45 -3.98 -8.30
C GLY A 88 -8.95 -4.76 -9.51
N GLN A 89 -9.88 -5.70 -9.28
CA GLN A 89 -10.42 -6.52 -10.35
C GLN A 89 -11.40 -5.76 -11.26
N SER A 90 -12.09 -4.76 -10.70
CA SER A 90 -13.12 -4.00 -11.44
C SER A 90 -12.74 -2.56 -11.70
N GLN A 91 -11.83 -1.98 -10.91
CA GLN A 91 -11.36 -0.60 -11.08
C GLN A 91 -10.00 -0.41 -10.43
N ASP A 92 -9.31 0.64 -10.84
CA ASP A 92 -8.05 1.05 -10.25
C ASP A 92 -8.29 2.21 -9.30
N PHE A 93 -7.51 2.26 -8.23
CA PHE A 93 -7.50 3.36 -7.27
C PHE A 93 -6.17 4.08 -7.38
N VAL A 94 -6.21 5.41 -7.51
CA VAL A 94 -5.01 6.20 -7.78
C VAL A 94 -4.92 7.37 -6.79
N TRP A 95 -3.74 7.56 -6.23
CA TRP A 95 -3.43 8.69 -5.35
C TRP A 95 -2.18 9.37 -5.85
N SER A 96 -2.13 10.68 -5.71
CA SER A 96 -0.96 11.48 -6.12
C SER A 96 -0.59 12.46 -5.03
N THR A 97 0.70 12.70 -4.86
CA THR A 97 1.21 13.69 -3.95
C THR A 97 2.58 14.16 -4.42
N CYS A 98 3.14 15.13 -3.75
CA CYS A 98 4.42 15.71 -4.08
C CYS A 98 5.25 15.86 -2.80
N VAL A 99 6.55 15.57 -2.91
CA VAL A 99 7.48 15.78 -1.79
C VAL A 99 7.73 17.28 -1.67
N LYS A 100 7.57 17.82 -0.47
CA LYS A 100 7.80 19.24 -0.25
C LYS A 100 9.29 19.58 -0.40
N ALA A 101 9.53 20.75 -0.97
CA ALA A 101 10.88 21.26 -1.14
C ALA A 101 11.51 21.68 0.21
#